data_1db3499064a3da3a14c4a4e98ac6a66e
#
_entry.id   1db3499064a3da3a14c4a4e98ac6a66e
#
_cell.length_a   1.000
_cell.length_b   1.000
_cell.length_c   1.000
_cell.angle_alpha   90.00
_cell.angle_beta   90.00
_cell.angle_gamma   90.00
#
_symmetry.space_group_name_H-M   'P 1'
#
loop_
_entity.id
_entity.type
_entity.pdbx_description
1 polymer ?
#
loop_
_entity_poly.entity_id
_entity_poly.type
_entity_poly.pdbx_seq_one_letter_code
_entity_poly.pdbx_strand_id
1 'polypeptide(L)'
;MKNKIIITILTLCICSCQYKSSHTSCNTPQGSVVQETKLISTTPVKNQGKSPLCWAYAMLATMESEHIMKGDSVNLSVAYIARMMLQEKAVEYYFSKGTKPISMRGMAPMLIHYINKYGIVPYDSYEDKKDIDMRVLCRKVEFLCRNAIAQQIGIEKLKSRLNRLFDDEMGYMPAKTVYMLGAEYTPEEFANSVCFPGEYEMLTSFTHHPFGERFALETPDNQTQE
;
A
#
# COMPACT_ATOMS: atom_id res chain seq x y z
N MET A 1 16.61 69.47 16.23
CA MET A 1 15.47 68.63 16.67
C MET A 1 15.33 67.35 15.87
N LYS A 2 15.70 67.26 14.59
CA LYS A 2 15.56 66.04 13.75
C LYS A 2 16.45 64.86 14.21
N ASN A 3 17.64 65.10 14.72
CA ASN A 3 18.56 64.01 15.14
C ASN A 3 18.15 63.30 16.45
N LYS A 4 17.44 63.99 17.36
CA LYS A 4 16.96 63.37 18.59
C LYS A 4 15.78 62.40 18.36
N ILE A 5 14.92 62.68 17.37
CA ILE A 5 13.80 61.82 16.99
C ILE A 5 14.29 60.52 16.36
N ILE A 6 15.37 60.60 15.54
CA ILE A 6 15.95 59.42 14.86
C ILE A 6 16.60 58.46 15.88
N ILE A 7 17.28 59.00 16.88
CA ILE A 7 17.88 58.18 17.96
C ILE A 7 16.82 57.51 18.83
N THR A 8 15.70 58.19 19.10
CA THR A 8 14.59 57.62 19.90
C THR A 8 13.86 56.50 19.13
N ILE A 9 13.72 56.60 17.81
CA ILE A 9 13.12 55.57 16.96
C ILE A 9 14.07 54.35 16.82
N LEU A 10 15.36 54.59 16.74
CA LEU A 10 16.37 53.52 16.67
C LEU A 10 16.46 52.73 17.97
N THR A 11 16.27 53.37 19.14
CA THR A 11 16.27 52.68 20.44
C THR A 11 15.00 51.88 20.68
N LEU A 12 13.85 52.28 20.12
CA LEU A 12 12.62 51.49 20.21
C LEU A 12 12.66 50.21 19.36
N CYS A 13 13.41 50.20 18.24
CA CYS A 13 13.54 49.00 17.38
C CYS A 13 14.45 47.91 17.97
N ILE A 14 15.30 48.22 18.95
CA ILE A 14 16.22 47.24 19.56
C ILE A 14 15.54 46.48 20.70
N CYS A 15 14.46 46.96 21.27
CA CYS A 15 13.76 46.33 22.38
C CYS A 15 12.71 45.28 21.98
N SER A 16 12.46 45.05 20.69
CA SER A 16 11.38 44.14 20.25
C SER A 16 11.81 42.72 19.92
N CYS A 17 13.07 42.31 20.16
CA CYS A 17 13.58 40.97 19.89
C CYS A 17 14.06 40.23 21.13
N GLN A 18 13.37 40.34 22.25
CA GLN A 18 13.49 39.38 23.36
C GLN A 18 12.18 38.61 23.54
N TYR A 19 11.82 37.81 22.54
CA TYR A 19 10.88 36.74 22.77
C TYR A 19 11.60 35.67 23.59
N LYS A 20 11.42 35.73 24.91
CA LYS A 20 11.78 34.64 25.81
C LYS A 20 10.88 33.45 25.42
N SER A 21 11.40 32.54 24.61
CA SER A 21 10.87 31.19 24.54
C SER A 21 10.91 30.59 25.95
N SER A 22 9.79 30.61 26.63
CA SER A 22 9.59 29.80 27.82
C SER A 22 9.58 28.35 27.32
N HIS A 23 10.74 27.70 27.32
CA HIS A 23 10.78 26.25 27.33
C HIS A 23 10.07 25.81 28.61
N THR A 24 8.78 25.53 28.48
CA THR A 24 8.10 24.69 29.45
C THR A 24 8.84 23.36 29.39
N SER A 25 9.73 23.15 30.34
CA SER A 25 10.29 21.82 30.57
C SER A 25 9.12 20.92 30.84
N CYS A 26 8.74 20.12 29.86
CA CYS A 26 7.86 19.01 30.07
C CYS A 26 8.59 18.11 31.07
N ASN A 27 8.17 18.13 32.32
CA ASN A 27 8.63 17.17 33.30
C ASN A 27 8.13 15.80 32.78
N THR A 28 8.98 15.14 32.00
CA THR A 28 8.81 13.75 31.67
C THR A 28 8.82 13.00 33.01
N PRO A 29 7.80 12.23 33.34
CA PRO A 29 7.86 11.41 34.54
C PRO A 29 9.11 10.51 34.42
N GLN A 30 10.09 10.73 35.28
CA GLN A 30 11.16 9.77 35.46
C GLN A 30 10.54 8.48 35.97
N GLY A 31 10.42 7.47 35.07
CA GLY A 31 9.98 6.19 35.57
C GLY A 31 9.33 5.22 34.60
N SER A 32 9.55 5.33 33.30
CA SER A 32 9.38 4.15 32.44
C SER A 32 10.70 3.86 31.75
N VAL A 33 11.56 3.15 32.45
CA VAL A 33 12.64 2.41 31.79
C VAL A 33 11.94 1.44 30.85
N VAL A 34 11.96 1.72 29.55
CA VAL A 34 11.63 0.71 28.55
C VAL A 34 12.69 -0.37 28.69
N GLN A 35 12.38 -1.40 29.48
CA GLN A 35 13.36 -2.39 29.93
C GLN A 35 13.72 -3.41 28.84
N GLU A 36 12.95 -3.46 27.75
CA GLU A 36 13.23 -4.38 26.66
C GLU A 36 12.82 -3.80 25.31
N THR A 37 13.81 -3.53 24.47
CA THR A 37 13.55 -3.25 23.05
C THR A 37 13.58 -4.58 22.31
N LYS A 38 12.41 -5.13 21.99
CA LYS A 38 12.32 -6.32 21.13
C LYS A 38 12.58 -5.89 19.70
N LEU A 39 13.73 -6.28 19.14
CA LEU A 39 14.03 -6.09 17.74
C LEU A 39 13.28 -7.17 16.93
N ILE A 40 12.38 -6.73 16.05
CA ILE A 40 11.68 -7.62 15.11
C ILE A 40 12.52 -7.69 13.84
N SER A 41 12.87 -8.92 13.43
CA SER A 41 13.57 -9.15 12.16
C SER A 41 12.64 -8.88 10.97
N THR A 42 13.21 -8.32 9.91
CA THR A 42 12.47 -7.94 8.70
C THR A 42 13.20 -8.41 7.45
N THR A 43 12.45 -8.55 6.36
CA THR A 43 13.04 -8.70 5.02
C THR A 43 13.76 -7.41 4.60
N PRO A 44 14.63 -7.45 3.57
CA PRO A 44 15.23 -6.25 3.02
C PRO A 44 14.19 -5.21 2.61
N VAL A 45 14.49 -3.93 2.84
CA VAL A 45 13.59 -2.82 2.52
C VAL A 45 13.30 -2.78 1.02
N LYS A 46 12.03 -2.82 0.66
CA LYS A 46 11.55 -2.67 -0.71
C LYS A 46 11.24 -1.20 -1.00
N ASN A 47 11.64 -0.74 -2.18
CA ASN A 47 11.39 0.63 -2.61
C ASN A 47 10.07 0.71 -3.39
N GLN A 48 9.04 1.29 -2.79
CA GLN A 48 7.75 1.48 -3.48
C GLN A 48 7.80 2.53 -4.61
N GLY A 49 8.85 3.33 -4.71
CA GLY A 49 8.99 4.40 -5.71
C GLY A 49 7.82 5.39 -5.65
N LYS A 50 7.25 5.71 -6.82
CA LYS A 50 6.09 6.61 -6.96
C LYS A 50 4.75 5.86 -6.96
N SER A 51 4.70 4.70 -6.32
CA SER A 51 3.49 3.87 -6.25
C SER A 51 2.58 4.26 -5.08
N PRO A 52 1.25 4.25 -5.22
CA PRO A 52 0.31 4.41 -4.11
C PRO A 52 0.04 3.10 -3.36
N LEU A 53 0.94 2.13 -3.42
CA LEU A 53 0.81 0.79 -2.82
C LEU A 53 1.40 0.70 -1.41
N CYS A 54 1.64 1.82 -0.71
CA CYS A 54 2.21 1.82 0.64
C CYS A 54 1.48 0.86 1.61
N TRP A 55 0.16 0.78 1.48
CA TRP A 55 -0.68 -0.13 2.25
C TRP A 55 -0.34 -1.61 2.00
N ALA A 56 -0.08 -2.01 0.75
CA ALA A 56 0.28 -3.37 0.40
C ALA A 56 1.72 -3.71 0.87
N TYR A 57 2.68 -2.79 0.66
CA TYR A 57 4.05 -2.96 1.16
C TYR A 57 4.09 -3.12 2.68
N ALA A 58 3.34 -2.28 3.42
CA ALA A 58 3.31 -2.35 4.88
C ALA A 58 2.73 -3.67 5.39
N MET A 59 1.61 -4.11 4.81
CA MET A 59 0.96 -5.36 5.24
C MET A 59 1.78 -6.59 4.89
N LEU A 60 2.36 -6.67 3.68
CA LEU A 60 3.21 -7.80 3.31
C LEU A 60 4.47 -7.85 4.19
N ALA A 61 5.09 -6.70 4.49
CA ALA A 61 6.22 -6.64 5.42
C ALA A 61 5.86 -7.13 6.84
N THR A 62 4.62 -6.87 7.29
CA THR A 62 4.13 -7.40 8.58
C THR A 62 4.02 -8.93 8.53
N MET A 63 3.44 -9.48 7.47
CA MET A 63 3.36 -10.94 7.29
C MET A 63 4.74 -11.59 7.20
N GLU A 64 5.65 -11.01 6.42
CA GLU A 64 7.03 -11.46 6.29
C GLU A 64 7.76 -11.49 7.65
N SER A 65 7.61 -10.41 8.44
CA SER A 65 8.22 -10.33 9.77
C SER A 65 7.66 -11.35 10.75
N GLU A 66 6.36 -11.63 10.67
CA GLU A 66 5.73 -12.65 11.48
C GLU A 66 6.27 -14.05 11.16
N HIS A 67 6.42 -14.38 9.87
CA HIS A 67 7.02 -15.64 9.43
C HIS A 67 8.47 -15.78 9.90
N ILE A 68 9.26 -14.71 9.78
CA ILE A 68 10.65 -14.72 10.28
C ILE A 68 10.69 -15.00 11.79
N MET A 69 9.76 -14.44 12.57
CA MET A 69 9.68 -14.72 14.01
C MET A 69 9.26 -16.15 14.32
N LYS A 70 8.52 -16.80 13.42
CA LYS A 70 8.15 -18.22 13.51
C LYS A 70 9.27 -19.17 13.02
N GLY A 71 10.36 -18.62 12.44
CA GLY A 71 11.51 -19.38 11.94
C GLY A 71 11.48 -19.64 10.44
N ASP A 72 10.50 -19.10 9.73
CA ASP A 72 10.38 -19.17 8.28
C ASP A 72 11.04 -17.95 7.62
N SER A 73 11.46 -18.11 6.36
CA SER A 73 11.95 -17.00 5.53
C SER A 73 11.04 -16.82 4.34
N VAL A 74 10.17 -15.83 4.40
CA VAL A 74 9.21 -15.51 3.34
C VAL A 74 9.47 -14.08 2.85
N ASN A 75 9.49 -13.91 1.54
CA ASN A 75 9.60 -12.61 0.87
C ASN A 75 8.53 -12.57 -0.23
N LEU A 76 7.60 -11.62 -0.16
CA LEU A 76 6.36 -11.63 -0.94
C LEU A 76 6.34 -10.56 -2.02
N SER A 77 5.70 -10.86 -3.16
CA SER A 77 5.64 -9.96 -4.30
C SER A 77 4.48 -8.97 -4.19
N VAL A 78 4.80 -7.69 -4.04
CA VAL A 78 3.83 -6.59 -4.15
C VAL A 78 3.39 -6.39 -5.61
N ALA A 79 4.31 -6.58 -6.57
CA ALA A 79 4.00 -6.45 -8.00
C ALA A 79 2.91 -7.43 -8.45
N TYR A 80 2.90 -8.65 -7.91
CA TYR A 80 1.85 -9.63 -8.18
C TYR A 80 0.48 -9.13 -7.75
N ILE A 81 0.36 -8.67 -6.51
CA ILE A 81 -0.90 -8.10 -5.98
C ILE A 81 -1.33 -6.88 -6.80
N ALA A 82 -0.39 -6.00 -7.14
CA ALA A 82 -0.66 -4.84 -7.98
C ALA A 82 -1.26 -5.23 -9.34
N ARG A 83 -0.70 -6.26 -9.98
CA ARG A 83 -1.19 -6.76 -11.27
C ARG A 83 -2.60 -7.37 -11.15
N MET A 84 -2.85 -8.19 -10.11
CA MET A 84 -4.18 -8.77 -9.87
C MET A 84 -5.22 -7.67 -9.63
N MET A 85 -4.88 -6.69 -8.80
CA MET A 85 -5.73 -5.53 -8.55
C MET A 85 -6.06 -4.76 -9.82
N LEU A 86 -5.07 -4.45 -10.65
CA LEU A 86 -5.29 -3.74 -11.91
C LEU A 86 -6.17 -4.51 -12.88
N GLN A 87 -6.00 -5.83 -12.96
CA GLN A 87 -6.86 -6.70 -13.79
C GLN A 87 -8.32 -6.63 -13.32
N GLU A 88 -8.55 -6.74 -12.01
CA GLU A 88 -9.89 -6.67 -11.44
C GLU A 88 -10.53 -5.29 -11.66
N LYS A 89 -9.80 -4.22 -11.33
CA LYS A 89 -10.27 -2.84 -11.54
C LYS A 89 -10.56 -2.53 -13.01
N ALA A 90 -9.79 -3.08 -13.94
CA ALA A 90 -10.05 -2.94 -15.37
C ALA A 90 -11.35 -3.64 -15.80
N VAL A 91 -11.61 -4.83 -15.26
CA VAL A 91 -12.86 -5.57 -15.51
C VAL A 91 -14.06 -4.82 -14.92
N GLU A 92 -13.94 -4.32 -13.69
CA GLU A 92 -14.97 -3.49 -13.04
C GLU A 92 -15.27 -2.21 -13.83
N TYR A 93 -14.22 -1.51 -14.29
CA TYR A 93 -14.34 -0.32 -15.12
C TYR A 93 -15.09 -0.61 -16.41
N TYR A 94 -14.74 -1.72 -17.08
CA TYR A 94 -15.39 -2.13 -18.33
C TYR A 94 -16.87 -2.41 -18.13
N PHE A 95 -17.26 -3.22 -17.15
CA PHE A 95 -18.67 -3.58 -16.91
C PHE A 95 -19.48 -2.42 -16.33
N SER A 96 -18.84 -1.54 -15.56
CA SER A 96 -19.49 -0.32 -15.06
C SER A 96 -19.58 0.80 -16.12
N LYS A 97 -19.11 0.55 -17.35
CA LYS A 97 -19.03 1.56 -18.42
C LYS A 97 -18.28 2.83 -18.00
N GLY A 98 -17.22 2.67 -17.21
CA GLY A 98 -16.36 3.74 -16.79
C GLY A 98 -16.80 4.49 -15.53
N THR A 99 -17.82 4.03 -14.82
CA THR A 99 -18.28 4.70 -13.58
C THR A 99 -17.40 4.36 -12.36
N LYS A 100 -16.78 3.18 -12.34
CA LYS A 100 -15.84 2.79 -11.28
C LYS A 100 -14.41 3.17 -11.67
N PRO A 101 -13.69 3.97 -10.87
CA PRO A 101 -12.35 4.44 -11.22
C PRO A 101 -11.31 3.31 -11.15
N ILE A 102 -10.23 3.44 -11.94
CA ILE A 102 -9.05 2.58 -11.84
C ILE A 102 -8.05 3.28 -10.92
N SER A 103 -7.90 2.77 -9.71
CA SER A 103 -7.01 3.30 -8.68
C SER A 103 -6.27 2.17 -7.97
N MET A 104 -5.02 2.45 -7.57
CA MET A 104 -4.19 1.54 -6.78
C MET A 104 -4.22 1.89 -5.28
N ARG A 105 -5.08 2.81 -4.87
CA ARG A 105 -5.31 3.10 -3.47
C ARG A 105 -6.04 1.94 -2.83
N GLY A 106 -5.70 1.66 -1.60
CA GLY A 106 -6.30 0.56 -0.86
C GLY A 106 -6.00 0.62 0.61
N MET A 107 -6.47 -0.39 1.30
CA MET A 107 -6.32 -0.61 2.74
C MET A 107 -5.98 -2.07 2.99
N ALA A 108 -5.57 -2.38 4.22
CA ALA A 108 -5.18 -3.73 4.60
C ALA A 108 -6.23 -4.83 4.28
N PRO A 109 -7.55 -4.62 4.47
CA PRO A 109 -8.57 -5.61 4.09
C PRO A 109 -8.53 -6.00 2.62
N MET A 110 -8.22 -5.03 1.74
CA MET A 110 -8.11 -5.32 0.30
C MET A 110 -6.96 -6.28 0.00
N LEU A 111 -5.83 -6.17 0.72
CA LEU A 111 -4.73 -7.11 0.52
C LEU A 111 -5.16 -8.54 0.81
N ILE A 112 -5.81 -8.75 1.96
CA ILE A 112 -6.32 -10.07 2.35
C ILE A 112 -7.32 -10.59 1.32
N HIS A 113 -8.21 -9.72 0.81
CA HIS A 113 -9.13 -10.07 -0.26
C HIS A 113 -8.41 -10.56 -1.52
N TYR A 114 -7.37 -9.83 -1.98
CA TYR A 114 -6.61 -10.22 -3.17
C TYR A 114 -5.80 -11.50 -2.96
N ILE A 115 -5.19 -11.68 -1.78
CA ILE A 115 -4.48 -12.90 -1.43
C ILE A 115 -5.42 -14.11 -1.45
N ASN A 116 -6.59 -13.99 -0.81
CA ASN A 116 -7.58 -15.07 -0.77
C ASN A 116 -8.17 -15.40 -2.14
N LYS A 117 -8.27 -14.42 -3.04
CA LYS A 117 -8.91 -14.57 -4.35
C LYS A 117 -7.95 -15.02 -5.45
N TYR A 118 -6.72 -14.55 -5.43
CA TYR A 118 -5.75 -14.72 -6.51
C TYR A 118 -4.45 -15.40 -6.05
N GLY A 119 -4.34 -15.68 -4.77
CA GLY A 119 -3.09 -16.16 -4.21
C GLY A 119 -2.03 -15.06 -4.07
N ILE A 120 -0.80 -15.50 -3.80
CA ILE A 120 0.38 -14.67 -3.77
C ILE A 120 1.58 -15.48 -4.27
N VAL A 121 2.66 -14.81 -4.65
CA VAL A 121 3.89 -15.47 -5.10
C VAL A 121 5.10 -14.92 -4.35
N PRO A 122 6.20 -15.69 -4.25
CA PRO A 122 7.47 -15.21 -3.75
C PRO A 122 7.96 -14.00 -4.56
N TYR A 123 8.68 -13.09 -3.91
CA TYR A 123 9.24 -11.90 -4.54
C TYR A 123 10.11 -12.25 -5.75
N ASP A 124 10.99 -13.25 -5.62
CA ASP A 124 11.90 -13.66 -6.68
C ASP A 124 11.19 -14.26 -7.91
N SER A 125 9.93 -14.68 -7.74
CA SER A 125 9.11 -15.18 -8.88
C SER A 125 8.48 -14.05 -9.69
N TYR A 126 8.26 -12.89 -9.08
CA TYR A 126 7.70 -11.70 -9.74
C TYR A 126 8.15 -10.43 -9.01
N GLU A 127 9.35 -9.96 -9.38
CA GLU A 127 9.99 -8.82 -8.76
C GLU A 127 9.35 -7.48 -9.13
N ASP A 128 9.46 -6.50 -8.22
CA ASP A 128 9.12 -5.12 -8.51
C ASP A 128 10.06 -4.56 -9.59
N LYS A 129 9.53 -4.26 -10.77
CA LYS A 129 10.31 -3.61 -11.83
C LYS A 129 10.61 -2.17 -11.43
N LYS A 130 11.88 -1.80 -11.46
CA LYS A 130 12.33 -0.44 -11.14
C LYS A 130 11.72 0.56 -12.13
N ASP A 131 11.40 1.75 -11.62
CA ASP A 131 10.96 2.90 -12.40
C ASP A 131 9.54 2.86 -13.00
N ILE A 132 8.66 1.95 -12.56
CA ILE A 132 7.25 2.00 -12.96
C ILE A 132 6.54 3.15 -12.22
N ASP A 133 5.96 4.08 -12.97
CA ASP A 133 4.97 5.01 -12.42
C ASP A 133 3.58 4.36 -12.50
N MET A 134 3.11 3.83 -11.38
CA MET A 134 1.81 3.15 -11.28
C MET A 134 0.63 4.07 -11.65
N ARG A 135 0.76 5.40 -11.50
CA ARG A 135 -0.28 6.35 -11.94
C ARG A 135 -0.35 6.43 -13.46
N VAL A 136 0.80 6.34 -14.13
CA VAL A 136 0.86 6.28 -15.59
C VAL A 136 0.26 4.95 -16.07
N LEU A 137 0.59 3.85 -15.41
CA LEU A 137 0.04 2.53 -15.75
C LEU A 137 -1.49 2.51 -15.58
N CYS A 138 -2.04 3.03 -14.49
CA CYS A 138 -3.50 3.16 -14.30
C CYS A 138 -4.15 3.92 -15.46
N ARG A 139 -3.56 5.03 -15.91
CA ARG A 139 -4.09 5.80 -17.05
C ARG A 139 -4.03 5.01 -18.36
N LYS A 140 -2.97 4.22 -18.59
CA LYS A 140 -2.88 3.33 -19.77
C LYS A 140 -3.96 2.25 -19.73
N VAL A 141 -4.19 1.64 -18.57
CA VAL A 141 -5.26 0.65 -18.36
C VAL A 141 -6.63 1.28 -18.61
N GLU A 142 -6.90 2.44 -18.02
CA GLU A 142 -8.16 3.17 -18.22
C GLU A 142 -8.38 3.52 -19.70
N PHE A 143 -7.36 3.97 -20.39
CA PHE A 143 -7.42 4.27 -21.82
C PHE A 143 -7.80 3.03 -22.65
N LEU A 144 -7.19 1.87 -22.37
CA LEU A 144 -7.54 0.63 -23.05
C LEU A 144 -9.00 0.21 -22.76
N CYS A 145 -9.45 0.32 -21.53
CA CYS A 145 -10.81 0.00 -21.14
C CYS A 145 -11.82 0.94 -21.81
N ARG A 146 -11.57 2.24 -21.82
CA ARG A 146 -12.41 3.26 -22.47
C ARG A 146 -12.54 2.99 -23.97
N ASN A 147 -11.44 2.68 -24.64
CA ASN A 147 -11.45 2.32 -26.05
C ASN A 147 -12.21 1.02 -26.31
N ALA A 148 -12.07 0.04 -25.42
CA ALA A 148 -12.81 -1.22 -25.53
C ALA A 148 -14.32 -1.01 -25.41
N ILE A 149 -14.77 -0.16 -24.49
CA ILE A 149 -16.17 0.21 -24.31
C ILE A 149 -16.68 0.94 -25.58
N ALA A 150 -15.95 1.97 -26.04
CA ALA A 150 -16.36 2.76 -27.21
C ALA A 150 -16.45 1.94 -28.50
N GLN A 151 -15.55 0.97 -28.67
CA GLN A 151 -15.49 0.10 -29.85
C GLN A 151 -16.27 -1.20 -29.69
N GLN A 152 -16.97 -1.39 -28.57
CA GLN A 152 -17.71 -2.62 -28.24
C GLN A 152 -16.85 -3.90 -28.32
N ILE A 153 -15.60 -3.79 -27.91
CA ILE A 153 -14.65 -4.92 -27.88
C ILE A 153 -15.02 -5.83 -26.72
N GLY A 154 -15.19 -7.13 -27.00
CA GLY A 154 -15.51 -8.12 -25.97
C GLY A 154 -14.44 -8.24 -24.88
N ILE A 155 -14.86 -8.64 -23.69
CA ILE A 155 -14.03 -8.68 -22.46
C ILE A 155 -12.77 -9.54 -22.64
N GLU A 156 -12.84 -10.69 -23.33
CA GLU A 156 -11.66 -11.56 -23.50
C GLU A 156 -10.58 -10.91 -24.36
N LYS A 157 -10.98 -10.16 -25.39
CA LYS A 157 -10.04 -9.38 -26.21
C LYS A 157 -9.42 -8.22 -25.41
N LEU A 158 -10.22 -7.59 -24.53
CA LEU A 158 -9.70 -6.57 -23.60
C LEU A 158 -8.69 -7.19 -22.64
N LYS A 159 -9.02 -8.30 -21.97
CA LYS A 159 -8.09 -9.01 -21.08
C LYS A 159 -6.76 -9.38 -21.79
N SER A 160 -6.82 -9.84 -23.03
CA SER A 160 -5.62 -10.14 -23.80
C SER A 160 -4.75 -8.89 -24.05
N ARG A 161 -5.38 -7.73 -24.34
CA ARG A 161 -4.65 -6.46 -24.49
C ARG A 161 -4.06 -5.96 -23.18
N LEU A 162 -4.80 -6.10 -22.08
CA LEU A 162 -4.34 -5.74 -20.74
C LEU A 162 -3.16 -6.61 -20.33
N ASN A 163 -3.20 -7.93 -20.58
CA ASN A 163 -2.09 -8.82 -20.27
C ASN A 163 -0.82 -8.41 -21.01
N ARG A 164 -0.89 -8.07 -22.30
CA ARG A 164 0.27 -7.55 -23.03
C ARG A 164 0.80 -6.25 -22.40
N LEU A 165 -0.08 -5.31 -22.07
CA LEU A 165 0.33 -4.08 -21.40
C LEU A 165 1.06 -4.37 -20.09
N PHE A 166 0.52 -5.29 -19.28
CA PHE A 166 1.16 -5.65 -18.02
C PHE A 166 2.49 -6.38 -18.23
N ASP A 167 2.59 -7.28 -19.23
CA ASP A 167 3.84 -7.96 -19.56
C ASP A 167 4.92 -6.96 -19.99
N ASP A 168 4.57 -5.96 -20.79
CA ASP A 168 5.48 -4.92 -21.24
C ASP A 168 5.93 -4.00 -20.08
N GLU A 169 5.02 -3.60 -19.21
CA GLU A 169 5.27 -2.62 -18.15
C GLU A 169 5.81 -3.26 -16.86
N MET A 170 5.21 -4.37 -16.42
CA MET A 170 5.47 -5.00 -15.12
C MET A 170 6.31 -6.27 -15.23
N GLY A 171 6.47 -6.83 -16.42
CA GLY A 171 7.13 -8.11 -16.66
C GLY A 171 6.14 -9.24 -16.85
N TYR A 172 6.67 -10.36 -17.37
CA TYR A 172 5.86 -11.54 -17.62
C TYR A 172 5.40 -12.19 -16.31
N MET A 173 4.14 -12.61 -16.29
CA MET A 173 3.64 -13.40 -15.17
C MET A 173 4.46 -14.66 -14.98
N PRO A 174 4.76 -15.07 -13.74
CA PRO A 174 5.35 -16.39 -13.49
C PRO A 174 4.47 -17.48 -14.08
N ALA A 175 5.06 -18.65 -14.31
CA ALA A 175 4.33 -19.84 -14.69
C ALA A 175 3.18 -20.11 -13.70
N LYS A 176 2.28 -21.04 -14.04
CA LYS A 176 1.13 -21.40 -13.18
C LYS A 176 1.53 -21.85 -11.78
N THR A 177 2.79 -22.21 -11.60
CA THR A 177 3.36 -22.68 -10.36
C THR A 177 4.62 -21.91 -10.02
N VAL A 178 4.88 -21.74 -8.74
CA VAL A 178 6.07 -21.12 -8.17
C VAL A 178 6.83 -22.15 -7.35
N TYR A 179 8.15 -22.01 -7.29
CA TYR A 179 9.01 -22.88 -6.52
C TYR A 179 9.46 -22.18 -5.25
N MET A 180 9.27 -22.83 -4.11
CA MET A 180 9.74 -22.34 -2.82
C MET A 180 10.19 -23.52 -1.95
N LEU A 181 11.38 -23.42 -1.35
CA LEU A 181 11.94 -24.43 -0.44
C LEU A 181 11.95 -25.87 -1.03
N GLY A 182 12.16 -25.97 -2.35
CA GLY A 182 12.24 -27.26 -3.04
C GLY A 182 10.89 -27.90 -3.39
N ALA A 183 9.78 -27.23 -3.15
CA ALA A 183 8.44 -27.65 -3.55
C ALA A 183 7.82 -26.70 -4.57
N GLU A 184 6.88 -27.23 -5.33
CA GLU A 184 6.12 -26.50 -6.36
C GLU A 184 4.71 -26.20 -5.80
N TYR A 185 4.28 -24.95 -5.93
CA TYR A 185 2.98 -24.47 -5.45
C TYR A 185 2.26 -23.69 -6.53
N THR A 186 0.95 -23.76 -6.56
CA THR A 186 0.15 -22.72 -7.19
C THR A 186 0.17 -21.44 -6.34
N PRO A 187 -0.10 -20.26 -6.89
CA PRO A 187 -0.19 -19.02 -6.09
C PRO A 187 -1.17 -19.12 -4.93
N GLU A 188 -2.27 -19.84 -5.09
CA GLU A 188 -3.28 -20.07 -4.07
C GLU A 188 -2.78 -21.02 -2.96
N GLU A 189 -2.10 -22.12 -3.34
CA GLU A 189 -1.49 -23.04 -2.36
C GLU A 189 -0.39 -22.34 -1.57
N PHE A 190 0.45 -21.54 -2.23
CA PHE A 190 1.47 -20.74 -1.57
C PHE A 190 0.84 -19.70 -0.63
N ALA A 191 -0.24 -19.03 -1.07
CA ALA A 191 -0.99 -18.11 -0.21
C ALA A 191 -1.49 -18.78 1.06
N ASN A 192 -2.06 -19.99 0.95
CA ASN A 192 -2.54 -20.74 2.11
C ASN A 192 -1.43 -21.17 3.07
N SER A 193 -0.18 -21.26 2.62
CA SER A 193 0.96 -21.54 3.49
C SER A 193 1.47 -20.29 4.24
N VAL A 194 1.15 -19.10 3.73
CA VAL A 194 1.64 -17.82 4.27
C VAL A 194 0.56 -17.04 5.02
N CYS A 195 -0.69 -17.18 4.60
CA CYS A 195 -1.82 -16.42 5.13
C CYS A 195 -3.08 -17.28 5.10
N PHE A 196 -3.39 -17.93 6.18
CA PHE A 196 -4.64 -18.69 6.29
C PHE A 196 -5.86 -17.78 6.24
N PRO A 197 -6.94 -18.18 5.59
CA PRO A 197 -8.19 -17.43 5.66
C PRO A 197 -8.65 -17.26 7.12
N GLY A 198 -8.81 -15.99 7.54
CA GLY A 198 -9.21 -15.65 8.92
C GLY A 198 -8.06 -15.59 9.94
N GLU A 199 -6.79 -15.78 9.54
CA GLU A 199 -5.62 -15.64 10.40
C GLU A 199 -5.40 -14.18 10.85
N TYR A 200 -5.70 -13.23 9.95
CA TYR A 200 -5.51 -11.80 10.23
C TYR A 200 -6.84 -11.13 10.53
N GLU A 201 -6.90 -10.51 11.69
CA GLU A 201 -8.01 -9.64 12.09
C GLU A 201 -7.53 -8.19 12.15
N MET A 202 -8.38 -7.27 11.73
CA MET A 202 -8.08 -5.86 11.82
C MET A 202 -8.77 -5.24 13.01
N LEU A 203 -7.98 -4.59 13.84
CA LEU A 203 -8.46 -3.84 14.98
C LEU A 203 -8.40 -2.35 14.65
N THR A 204 -9.46 -1.64 15.00
CA THR A 204 -9.50 -0.19 14.92
C THR A 204 -9.87 0.40 16.27
N SER A 205 -9.47 1.64 16.49
CA SER A 205 -9.80 2.41 17.68
C SER A 205 -10.84 3.50 17.41
N PHE A 206 -11.69 3.32 16.43
CA PHE A 206 -12.75 4.28 16.11
C PHE A 206 -13.82 4.28 17.19
N THR A 207 -13.84 5.33 18.00
CA THR A 207 -14.73 5.47 19.15
C THR A 207 -16.20 5.71 18.80
N HIS A 208 -16.50 6.02 17.54
CA HIS A 208 -17.87 6.21 17.05
C HIS A 208 -18.57 4.92 16.63
N HIS A 209 -17.84 3.80 16.63
CA HIS A 209 -18.41 2.47 16.46
C HIS A 209 -18.38 1.70 17.79
N PRO A 210 -19.37 0.86 18.09
CA PRO A 210 -19.37 0.01 19.28
C PRO A 210 -18.17 -0.95 19.26
N PHE A 211 -17.56 -1.16 20.44
CA PHE A 211 -16.48 -2.12 20.55
C PHE A 211 -16.99 -3.56 20.39
N GLY A 212 -16.25 -4.36 19.64
CA GLY A 212 -16.59 -5.75 19.37
C GLY A 212 -17.61 -5.97 18.25
N GLU A 213 -18.07 -4.91 17.59
CA GLU A 213 -18.94 -5.02 16.42
C GLU A 213 -18.13 -4.84 15.12
N ARG A 214 -18.53 -5.61 14.10
CA ARG A 214 -18.00 -5.43 12.75
C ARG A 214 -18.69 -4.23 12.08
N PHE A 215 -17.93 -3.44 11.36
CA PHE A 215 -18.46 -2.32 10.58
C PHE A 215 -17.73 -2.20 9.24
N ALA A 216 -18.40 -1.61 8.27
CA ALA A 216 -17.82 -1.33 6.97
C ALA A 216 -16.83 -0.14 7.05
N LEU A 217 -15.68 -0.30 6.42
CA LEU A 217 -14.71 0.79 6.23
C LEU A 217 -14.90 1.41 4.84
N GLU A 218 -15.00 2.74 4.80
CA GLU A 218 -14.92 3.45 3.53
C GLU A 218 -13.49 3.41 3.00
N THR A 219 -13.34 2.95 1.77
CA THR A 219 -12.04 2.97 1.08
C THR A 219 -11.81 4.32 0.41
N PRO A 220 -10.56 4.66 0.04
CA PRO A 220 -10.25 5.90 -0.69
C PRO A 220 -11.01 6.06 -2.02
N ASP A 221 -11.57 5.01 -2.56
CA ASP A 221 -12.33 4.98 -3.81
C ASP A 221 -13.85 4.94 -3.57
N ASN A 222 -14.34 5.33 -2.39
CA ASN A 222 -15.73 5.25 -1.95
C ASN A 222 -16.31 3.83 -2.03
N GLN A 223 -15.48 2.82 -1.86
CA GLN A 223 -15.91 1.44 -1.72
C GLN A 223 -16.03 1.11 -0.25
N THR A 224 -17.13 0.53 0.15
CA THR A 224 -17.30 -0.05 1.49
C THR A 224 -16.71 -1.46 1.51
N GLN A 225 -15.96 -1.76 2.57
CA GLN A 225 -15.46 -3.11 2.87
C GLN A 225 -16.00 -3.52 4.24
N GLU A 226 -16.59 -4.70 4.30
CA GLU A 226 -17.06 -5.34 5.53
C GLU A 226 -15.99 -6.19 6.19
#